data_3f329d1fd03f3ee1dda1627aa2dec127
#
_entry.id   3f329d1fd03f3ee1dda1627aa2dec127
#
_cell.length_a   1.000
_cell.length_b   1.000
_cell.length_c   1.000
_cell.angle_alpha   90.00
_cell.angle_beta   90.00
_cell.angle_gamma   90.00
#
_symmetry.space_group_name_H-M   'P 1'
#
loop_
_entity.id
_entity.type
_entity.pdbx_description
1 polymer ?
#
loop_
_entity_poly.entity_id
_entity_poly.type
_entity_poly.pdbx_seq_one_letter_code
_entity_poly.pdbx_strand_id
1 'polypeptide(L)'
;MSELATLSQNKIIDRLKKSLDATYDVPPSNDDKPMRQAAVLVPFVEVDGEWSLLFIQRSEHENDCHSGQVAFAGGRYEESDEDMFATALRETHEEIGVLPEDVTVLGQLNHHYSISNYQITPVVATMPWPYDLTLEEAEVAATFTIPLRWLTDTTNYRVEERILNGKSLPVVYFEPYDGYVLWGATARMTLSLIDLMSTNP
;
A
#
# COMPACT_ATOMS: atom_id res chain seq x y z
N MET A 1 7.73 16.11 -17.12
CA MET A 1 6.70 15.62 -16.18
C MET A 1 6.55 14.14 -16.45
N SER A 2 6.62 13.30 -15.43
CA SER A 2 6.41 11.86 -15.59
C SER A 2 4.98 11.63 -16.09
N GLU A 3 4.80 10.86 -17.17
CA GLU A 3 3.47 10.49 -17.71
C GLU A 3 2.58 9.88 -16.63
N LEU A 4 3.18 9.32 -15.60
CA LEU A 4 2.51 8.67 -14.46
C LEU A 4 1.72 9.65 -13.57
N ALA A 5 2.20 10.89 -13.42
CA ALA A 5 1.56 11.87 -12.54
C ALA A 5 0.15 12.29 -13.02
N THR A 6 -0.19 12.00 -14.28
CA THR A 6 -1.45 12.43 -14.92
C THR A 6 -2.20 11.29 -15.64
N LEU A 7 -1.93 10.02 -15.27
CA LEU A 7 -2.64 8.87 -15.83
C LEU A 7 -4.14 8.99 -15.56
N SER A 8 -4.98 8.74 -16.60
CA SER A 8 -6.41 8.61 -16.35
C SER A 8 -6.74 7.33 -15.57
N GLN A 9 -7.83 7.35 -14.79
CA GLN A 9 -8.30 6.18 -14.05
C GLN A 9 -8.48 4.94 -14.95
N ASN A 10 -9.00 5.12 -16.18
CA ASN A 10 -9.15 4.02 -17.14
C ASN A 10 -7.81 3.37 -17.49
N LYS A 11 -6.75 4.15 -17.67
CA LYS A 11 -5.40 3.62 -17.92
C LYS A 11 -4.86 2.86 -16.70
N ILE A 12 -5.14 3.32 -15.48
CA ILE A 12 -4.79 2.62 -14.25
C ILE A 12 -5.50 1.26 -14.21
N ILE A 13 -6.83 1.24 -14.45
CA ILE A 13 -7.63 0.01 -14.49
C ILE A 13 -7.09 -0.98 -15.52
N ASP A 14 -6.80 -0.52 -16.74
CA ASP A 14 -6.30 -1.40 -17.81
C ASP A 14 -4.93 -2.00 -17.49
N ARG A 15 -4.10 -1.28 -16.74
CA ARG A 15 -2.81 -1.80 -16.26
C ARG A 15 -2.98 -2.79 -15.10
N LEU A 16 -3.90 -2.52 -14.17
CA LEU A 16 -4.21 -3.44 -13.07
C LEU A 16 -4.74 -4.79 -13.57
N LYS A 17 -5.56 -4.83 -14.62
CA LYS A 17 -6.01 -6.08 -15.24
C LYS A 17 -4.87 -6.97 -15.72
N LYS A 18 -3.77 -6.37 -16.19
CA LYS A 18 -2.58 -7.10 -16.66
C LYS A 18 -1.71 -7.63 -15.50
N SER A 19 -1.82 -7.03 -14.31
CA SER A 19 -1.06 -7.42 -13.10
C SER A 19 -1.43 -8.82 -12.62
N LEU A 20 -2.68 -9.22 -12.75
CA LEU A 20 -3.19 -10.50 -12.24
C LEU A 20 -2.58 -11.72 -12.94
N ASP A 21 -1.92 -11.52 -14.10
CA ASP A 21 -1.24 -12.59 -14.85
C ASP A 21 0.23 -12.79 -14.44
N ALA A 22 0.80 -11.92 -13.61
CA ALA A 22 2.19 -11.97 -13.21
C ALA A 22 2.35 -12.42 -11.75
N THR A 23 2.97 -13.57 -11.53
CA THR A 23 3.32 -14.07 -10.18
C THR A 23 4.62 -13.43 -9.71
N TYR A 24 4.54 -12.30 -9.01
CA TYR A 24 5.73 -11.56 -8.56
C TYR A 24 6.29 -11.98 -7.19
N ASP A 25 5.48 -12.56 -6.31
CA ASP A 25 5.94 -13.01 -5.00
C ASP A 25 5.63 -14.50 -4.81
N VAL A 26 6.67 -15.28 -4.64
CA VAL A 26 6.52 -16.68 -4.23
C VAL A 26 6.17 -16.68 -2.75
N PRO A 27 5.08 -17.35 -2.33
CA PRO A 27 4.78 -17.48 -0.91
C PRO A 27 6.02 -18.00 -0.18
N PRO A 28 6.40 -17.40 0.96
CA PRO A 28 7.45 -17.98 1.76
C PRO A 28 7.03 -19.42 2.10
N SER A 29 7.84 -20.39 1.66
CA SER A 29 7.66 -21.77 2.05
C SER A 29 7.91 -21.88 3.55
N ASN A 30 6.90 -21.73 4.33
CA ASN A 30 6.96 -21.90 5.77
C ASN A 30 5.77 -22.66 6.26
N ASP A 31 6.10 -23.79 6.85
CA ASP A 31 5.41 -24.43 7.94
C ASP A 31 3.87 -24.52 7.84
N ASP A 32 3.34 -25.64 8.09
CA ASP A 32 1.97 -26.12 8.24
C ASP A 32 0.88 -25.15 8.77
N LYS A 33 1.16 -23.85 8.89
CA LYS A 33 0.19 -22.85 9.32
C LYS A 33 -0.40 -22.09 8.14
N PRO A 34 -1.72 -22.05 8.01
CA PRO A 34 -2.37 -21.25 6.98
C PRO A 34 -2.00 -19.76 7.15
N MET A 35 -1.76 -19.08 6.03
CA MET A 35 -1.49 -17.65 6.04
C MET A 35 -2.74 -16.88 6.46
N ARG A 36 -2.55 -15.85 7.26
CA ARG A 36 -3.62 -14.93 7.64
C ARG A 36 -3.90 -13.99 6.47
N GLN A 37 -5.17 -13.74 6.20
CA GLN A 37 -5.59 -12.83 5.15
C GLN A 37 -5.65 -11.39 5.69
N ALA A 38 -5.22 -10.44 4.85
CA ALA A 38 -5.32 -9.02 5.14
C ALA A 38 -5.49 -8.24 3.82
N ALA A 39 -6.03 -7.03 3.91
CA ALA A 39 -6.11 -6.12 2.79
C ALA A 39 -5.71 -4.70 3.22
N VAL A 40 -5.14 -3.95 2.29
CA VAL A 40 -4.79 -2.54 2.48
C VAL A 40 -5.34 -1.72 1.31
N LEU A 41 -5.76 -0.50 1.57
CA LEU A 41 -6.14 0.44 0.53
C LEU A 41 -4.91 1.19 0.03
N VAL A 42 -4.69 1.21 -1.28
CA VAL A 42 -3.65 1.98 -1.96
C VAL A 42 -4.33 3.15 -2.69
N PRO A 43 -4.57 4.28 -2.00
CA PRO A 43 -5.42 5.32 -2.52
C PRO A 43 -4.61 6.35 -3.31
N PHE A 44 -5.03 6.55 -4.56
CA PHE A 44 -4.65 7.73 -5.33
C PHE A 44 -5.49 8.92 -4.92
N VAL A 45 -4.83 10.02 -4.63
CA VAL A 45 -5.43 11.32 -4.36
C VAL A 45 -4.84 12.38 -5.27
N GLU A 46 -5.65 13.34 -5.71
CA GLU A 46 -5.18 14.43 -6.57
C GLU A 46 -4.77 15.63 -5.71
N VAL A 47 -3.49 15.97 -5.74
CA VAL A 47 -2.93 17.12 -5.04
C VAL A 47 -2.34 18.08 -6.08
N ASP A 48 -2.84 19.31 -6.16
CA ASP A 48 -2.39 20.33 -7.11
C ASP A 48 -2.36 19.86 -8.59
N GLY A 49 -3.34 19.01 -8.98
CA GLY A 49 -3.48 18.48 -10.33
C GLY A 49 -2.53 17.32 -10.67
N GLU A 50 -1.86 16.75 -9.66
CA GLU A 50 -0.99 15.57 -9.80
C GLU A 50 -1.41 14.44 -8.86
N TRP A 51 -1.25 13.20 -9.31
CA TRP A 51 -1.49 12.04 -8.45
C TRP A 51 -0.44 11.93 -7.36
N SER A 52 -0.93 11.69 -6.16
CA SER A 52 -0.16 11.30 -4.98
C SER A 52 -0.76 10.02 -4.40
N LEU A 53 0.01 9.29 -3.61
CA LEU A 53 -0.50 8.20 -2.77
C LEU A 53 -0.65 8.71 -1.34
N LEU A 54 -1.77 8.35 -0.69
CA LEU A 54 -2.00 8.63 0.72
C LEU A 54 -1.43 7.48 1.57
N PHE A 55 -0.72 7.84 2.63
CA PHE A 55 -0.14 6.93 3.61
C PHE A 55 -0.58 7.30 5.01
N ILE A 56 -0.52 6.34 5.91
CA ILE A 56 -0.62 6.54 7.35
C ILE A 56 0.74 6.36 8.00
N GLN A 57 0.96 7.02 9.13
CA GLN A 57 1.96 6.66 10.10
C GLN A 57 1.26 5.96 11.26
N ARG A 58 1.63 4.72 11.54
CA ARG A 58 1.08 3.95 12.66
C ARG A 58 1.48 4.57 13.99
N SER A 59 0.57 4.55 14.95
CA SER A 59 0.84 5.02 16.31
C SER A 59 1.92 4.15 16.99
N GLU A 60 2.62 4.73 17.94
CA GLU A 60 3.66 4.03 18.68
C GLU A 60 3.06 3.19 19.82
N HIS A 61 3.34 1.88 19.80
CA HIS A 61 2.95 0.94 20.84
C HIS A 61 4.14 0.09 21.29
N GLU A 62 4.35 -0.06 22.58
CA GLU A 62 5.52 -0.75 23.17
C GLU A 62 5.68 -2.22 22.71
N ASN A 63 4.61 -2.89 22.29
CA ASN A 63 4.62 -4.30 21.92
C ASN A 63 4.33 -4.57 20.42
N ASP A 64 4.24 -3.53 19.59
CA ASP A 64 4.04 -3.66 18.15
C ASP A 64 5.36 -3.49 17.39
N CYS A 65 5.81 -4.54 16.73
CA CYS A 65 7.01 -4.50 15.88
C CYS A 65 6.85 -3.60 14.63
N HIS A 66 5.64 -3.14 14.34
CA HIS A 66 5.31 -2.21 13.27
C HIS A 66 5.01 -0.78 13.78
N SER A 67 5.28 -0.54 15.07
CA SER A 67 5.12 0.75 15.73
C SER A 67 5.81 1.88 14.97
N GLY A 68 5.12 2.99 14.73
CA GLY A 68 5.64 4.17 14.05
C GLY A 68 5.95 4.01 12.55
N GLN A 69 5.68 2.85 11.96
CA GLN A 69 5.97 2.61 10.54
C GLN A 69 4.95 3.31 9.63
N VAL A 70 5.45 3.69 8.45
CA VAL A 70 4.60 4.15 7.34
C VAL A 70 3.90 2.95 6.71
N ALA A 71 2.59 3.06 6.52
CA ALA A 71 1.76 2.01 5.95
C ALA A 71 0.68 2.58 5.02
N PHE A 72 0.03 1.72 4.26
CA PHE A 72 -1.30 1.96 3.74
C PHE A 72 -2.33 1.60 4.82
N ALA A 73 -3.45 2.31 4.88
CA ALA A 73 -4.56 1.95 5.76
C ALA A 73 -5.08 0.56 5.42
N GLY A 74 -5.34 -0.26 6.45
CA GLY A 74 -5.80 -1.62 6.24
C GLY A 74 -5.43 -2.58 7.37
N GLY A 75 -6.04 -3.76 7.33
CA GLY A 75 -5.87 -4.74 8.37
C GLY A 75 -6.32 -6.14 8.00
N ARG A 76 -6.79 -6.91 8.99
CA ARG A 76 -7.12 -8.32 8.85
C ARG A 76 -8.49 -8.50 8.22
N TYR A 77 -8.60 -9.55 7.41
CA TYR A 77 -9.89 -10.05 6.98
C TYR A 77 -10.68 -10.58 8.19
N GLU A 78 -11.93 -10.22 8.26
CA GLU A 78 -12.92 -10.74 9.20
C GLU A 78 -13.98 -11.55 8.46
N GLU A 79 -14.59 -12.53 9.13
CA GLU A 79 -15.65 -13.36 8.53
C GLU A 79 -16.91 -12.57 8.12
N SER A 80 -17.07 -11.36 8.64
CA SER A 80 -18.12 -10.41 8.28
C SER A 80 -17.85 -9.68 6.97
N ASP A 81 -16.60 -9.66 6.49
CA ASP A 81 -16.23 -9.00 5.24
C ASP A 81 -16.68 -9.86 4.04
N GLU A 82 -17.30 -9.24 3.05
CA GLU A 82 -17.74 -9.93 1.85
C GLU A 82 -16.54 -10.45 1.03
N ASP A 83 -15.49 -9.62 0.93
CA ASP A 83 -14.24 -9.92 0.24
C ASP A 83 -13.09 -9.03 0.73
N MET A 84 -11.91 -9.14 0.09
CA MET A 84 -10.74 -8.33 0.41
C MET A 84 -10.94 -6.84 0.12
N PHE A 85 -11.84 -6.48 -0.80
CA PHE A 85 -12.16 -5.07 -1.05
C PHE A 85 -12.96 -4.49 0.12
N ALA A 86 -13.94 -5.25 0.62
CA ALA A 86 -14.70 -4.87 1.81
C ALA A 86 -13.78 -4.72 3.03
N THR A 87 -12.82 -5.64 3.21
CA THR A 87 -11.81 -5.53 4.28
C THR A 87 -11.03 -4.22 4.18
N ALA A 88 -10.48 -3.90 3.01
CA ALA A 88 -9.68 -2.69 2.83
C ALA A 88 -10.50 -1.41 3.08
N LEU A 89 -11.75 -1.39 2.65
CA LEU A 89 -12.64 -0.24 2.84
C LEU A 89 -13.06 -0.08 4.30
N ARG A 90 -13.43 -1.18 4.99
CA ARG A 90 -13.79 -1.18 6.42
C ARG A 90 -12.64 -0.66 7.27
N GLU A 91 -11.46 -1.24 7.12
CA GLU A 91 -10.26 -0.87 7.87
C GLU A 91 -9.87 0.59 7.62
N THR A 92 -9.94 1.05 6.35
CA THR A 92 -9.68 2.46 6.02
C THR A 92 -10.69 3.40 6.67
N HIS A 93 -11.97 2.99 6.77
CA HIS A 93 -12.98 3.76 7.48
C HIS A 93 -12.69 3.79 8.99
N GLU A 94 -12.34 2.68 9.59
CA GLU A 94 -12.02 2.55 11.01
C GLU A 94 -10.76 3.37 11.39
N GLU A 95 -9.71 3.29 10.59
CA GLU A 95 -8.41 3.93 10.88
C GLU A 95 -8.39 5.44 10.59
N ILE A 96 -9.00 5.89 9.48
CA ILE A 96 -8.88 7.29 9.03
C ILE A 96 -10.21 7.97 8.66
N GLY A 97 -11.35 7.32 8.88
CA GLY A 97 -12.68 7.91 8.74
C GLY A 97 -13.16 8.10 7.30
N VAL A 98 -12.49 7.51 6.30
CA VAL A 98 -12.92 7.63 4.90
C VAL A 98 -14.13 6.72 4.67
N LEU A 99 -15.25 7.28 4.20
CA LEU A 99 -16.47 6.51 3.94
C LEU A 99 -16.27 5.60 2.71
N PRO A 100 -16.69 4.32 2.78
CA PRO A 100 -16.58 3.39 1.66
C PRO A 100 -17.23 3.89 0.36
N GLU A 101 -18.35 4.61 0.45
CA GLU A 101 -19.06 5.21 -0.70
C GLU A 101 -18.30 6.33 -1.40
N ASP A 102 -17.31 6.95 -0.75
CA ASP A 102 -16.45 7.98 -1.32
C ASP A 102 -15.22 7.41 -2.03
N VAL A 103 -15.00 6.10 -1.91
CA VAL A 103 -13.87 5.40 -2.51
C VAL A 103 -14.29 4.73 -3.81
N THR A 104 -13.56 5.02 -4.90
CA THR A 104 -13.73 4.31 -6.17
C THR A 104 -12.64 3.27 -6.32
N VAL A 105 -12.98 1.98 -6.12
CA VAL A 105 -12.05 0.87 -6.31
C VAL A 105 -11.76 0.69 -7.81
N LEU A 106 -10.46 0.64 -8.16
CA LEU A 106 -9.98 0.47 -9.54
C LEU A 106 -9.55 -0.97 -9.82
N GLY A 107 -9.15 -1.72 -8.79
CA GLY A 107 -8.69 -3.10 -8.87
C GLY A 107 -7.74 -3.43 -7.73
N GLN A 108 -6.90 -4.45 -7.94
CA GLN A 108 -5.90 -4.86 -6.94
C GLN A 108 -4.56 -5.17 -7.59
N LEU A 109 -3.48 -5.10 -6.80
CA LEU A 109 -2.18 -5.63 -7.17
C LEU A 109 -2.09 -7.13 -6.83
N ASN A 110 -1.01 -7.77 -7.28
CA ASN A 110 -0.68 -9.11 -6.81
C ASN A 110 -0.50 -9.12 -5.29
N HIS A 111 -0.84 -10.25 -4.67
CA HIS A 111 -0.69 -10.42 -3.23
C HIS A 111 0.76 -10.19 -2.80
N HIS A 112 0.92 -9.50 -1.68
CA HIS A 112 2.19 -9.39 -0.99
C HIS A 112 2.23 -10.36 0.20
N TYR A 113 3.32 -11.12 0.32
CA TYR A 113 3.52 -12.08 1.41
C TYR A 113 4.47 -11.51 2.45
N SER A 114 3.97 -11.26 3.66
CA SER A 114 4.78 -10.70 4.73
C SER A 114 5.54 -11.78 5.51
N ILE A 115 6.66 -11.39 6.13
CA ILE A 115 7.42 -12.26 7.03
C ILE A 115 6.64 -12.63 8.31
N SER A 116 5.59 -11.87 8.64
CA SER A 116 4.69 -12.10 9.77
C SER A 116 3.54 -13.05 9.44
N ASN A 117 3.65 -13.81 8.34
CA ASN A 117 2.69 -14.82 7.87
C ASN A 117 1.33 -14.23 7.47
N TYR A 118 1.33 -13.07 6.78
CA TYR A 118 0.16 -12.51 6.13
C TYR A 118 0.26 -12.61 4.62
N GLN A 119 -0.86 -12.93 3.97
CA GLN A 119 -1.12 -12.66 2.57
C GLN A 119 -1.91 -11.34 2.52
N ILE A 120 -1.30 -10.30 2.00
CA ILE A 120 -1.87 -8.96 1.95
C ILE A 120 -2.35 -8.69 0.53
N THR A 121 -3.61 -8.27 0.38
CA THR A 121 -4.20 -7.83 -0.89
C THR A 121 -4.15 -6.30 -0.96
N PRO A 122 -3.30 -5.70 -1.82
CA PRO A 122 -3.30 -4.25 -2.01
C PRO A 122 -4.43 -3.87 -2.97
N VAL A 123 -5.44 -3.17 -2.45
CA VAL A 123 -6.61 -2.68 -3.19
C VAL A 123 -6.32 -1.27 -3.69
N VAL A 124 -6.27 -1.09 -5.00
CA VAL A 124 -5.99 0.21 -5.62
C VAL A 124 -7.30 0.96 -5.83
N ALA A 125 -7.34 2.20 -5.38
CA ALA A 125 -8.54 3.03 -5.46
C ALA A 125 -8.19 4.51 -5.71
N THR A 126 -9.22 5.31 -6.03
CA THR A 126 -9.17 6.77 -5.94
C THR A 126 -10.17 7.24 -4.89
N MET A 127 -9.88 8.37 -4.28
CA MET A 127 -10.78 9.05 -3.36
C MET A 127 -10.68 10.56 -3.53
N PRO A 128 -11.72 11.33 -3.14
CA PRO A 128 -11.66 12.79 -3.16
C PRO A 128 -10.52 13.33 -2.28
N TRP A 129 -9.93 14.45 -2.68
CA TRP A 129 -8.92 15.13 -1.89
C TRP A 129 -9.00 16.65 -2.10
N PRO A 130 -8.87 17.50 -1.05
CA PRO A 130 -8.71 17.11 0.36
C PRO A 130 -9.96 16.41 0.91
N TYR A 131 -9.77 15.54 1.92
CA TYR A 131 -10.81 14.81 2.64
C TYR A 131 -10.75 15.15 4.13
N ASP A 132 -11.92 15.29 4.80
CA ASP A 132 -12.00 15.55 6.24
C ASP A 132 -11.79 14.25 7.02
N LEU A 133 -10.52 13.91 7.24
CA LEU A 133 -10.12 12.67 7.89
C LEU A 133 -10.37 12.70 9.40
N THR A 134 -10.85 11.58 9.93
CA THR A 134 -10.99 11.34 11.37
C THR A 134 -10.12 10.16 11.75
N LEU A 135 -9.00 10.43 12.43
CA LEU A 135 -8.02 9.40 12.76
C LEU A 135 -8.42 8.64 14.04
N GLU A 136 -8.32 7.30 13.99
CA GLU A 136 -8.28 6.49 15.21
C GLU A 136 -6.89 6.64 15.86
N GLU A 137 -6.75 7.54 16.81
CA GLU A 137 -5.46 7.92 17.40
C GLU A 137 -4.70 6.75 18.05
N ALA A 138 -5.43 5.70 18.45
CA ALA A 138 -4.80 4.49 18.97
C ALA A 138 -4.03 3.72 17.88
N GLU A 139 -4.39 3.88 16.60
CA GLU A 139 -3.78 3.14 15.49
C GLU A 139 -2.99 4.03 14.53
N VAL A 140 -3.44 5.27 14.33
CA VAL A 140 -2.88 6.20 13.34
C VAL A 140 -2.46 7.51 13.98
N ALA A 141 -1.15 7.77 13.95
CA ALA A 141 -0.55 9.01 14.48
C ALA A 141 -0.65 10.18 13.49
N ALA A 142 -0.59 9.90 12.18
CA ALA A 142 -0.63 10.91 11.14
C ALA A 142 -1.03 10.32 9.79
N THR A 143 -1.49 11.18 8.88
CA THR A 143 -1.64 10.89 7.45
C THR A 143 -0.85 11.89 6.64
N PHE A 144 -0.33 11.47 5.49
CA PHE A 144 0.40 12.34 4.57
C PHE A 144 0.36 11.77 3.15
N THR A 145 0.67 12.61 2.19
CA THR A 145 0.69 12.21 0.78
C THR A 145 2.11 12.30 0.22
N ILE A 146 2.46 11.37 -0.68
CA ILE A 146 3.72 11.43 -1.44
C ILE A 146 3.37 11.48 -2.92
N PRO A 147 3.85 12.51 -3.68
CA PRO A 147 3.60 12.62 -5.10
C PRO A 147 4.17 11.45 -5.90
N LEU A 148 3.42 10.94 -6.87
CA LEU A 148 3.90 9.86 -7.74
C LEU A 148 5.21 10.22 -8.46
N ARG A 149 5.39 11.48 -8.85
CA ARG A 149 6.64 11.95 -9.48
C ARG A 149 7.86 11.72 -8.60
N TRP A 150 7.69 11.85 -7.26
CA TRP A 150 8.78 11.60 -6.31
C TRP A 150 9.00 10.10 -6.10
N LEU A 151 7.93 9.33 -5.97
CA LEU A 151 7.99 7.88 -5.80
C LEU A 151 8.58 7.16 -7.02
N THR A 152 8.42 7.71 -8.21
CA THR A 152 8.94 7.15 -9.47
C THR A 152 10.39 7.51 -9.78
N ASP A 153 10.97 8.44 -9.03
CA ASP A 153 12.38 8.80 -9.18
C ASP A 153 13.25 7.71 -8.54
N THR A 154 14.01 7.01 -9.38
CA THR A 154 14.86 5.90 -8.94
C THR A 154 16.00 6.31 -8.01
N THR A 155 16.27 7.61 -7.88
CA THR A 155 17.24 8.14 -6.92
C THR A 155 16.69 8.22 -5.50
N ASN A 156 15.36 8.14 -5.35
CA ASN A 156 14.67 8.23 -4.07
C ASN A 156 14.45 6.87 -3.38
N TYR A 157 14.93 5.77 -3.97
CA TYR A 157 14.85 4.48 -3.28
C TYR A 157 16.04 3.59 -3.60
N ARG A 158 16.26 2.62 -2.73
CA ARG A 158 17.25 1.56 -2.88
C ARG A 158 16.70 0.22 -2.42
N VAL A 159 17.27 -0.85 -2.92
CA VAL A 159 16.96 -2.22 -2.49
C VAL A 159 18.19 -2.78 -1.78
N GLU A 160 18.02 -3.27 -0.55
CA GLU A 160 19.06 -3.88 0.25
C GLU A 160 18.73 -5.34 0.55
N GLU A 161 19.72 -6.22 0.41
CA GLU A 161 19.58 -7.59 0.87
C GLU A 161 19.63 -7.65 2.40
N ARG A 162 18.60 -8.22 3.02
CA ARG A 162 18.50 -8.43 4.47
C ARG A 162 18.34 -9.91 4.78
N ILE A 163 19.07 -10.38 5.78
CA ILE A 163 18.91 -11.75 6.28
C ILE A 163 17.77 -11.75 7.30
N LEU A 164 16.64 -12.36 6.90
CA LEU A 164 15.45 -12.51 7.74
C LEU A 164 15.14 -13.99 7.86
N ASN A 165 15.10 -14.49 9.09
CA ASN A 165 14.87 -15.92 9.37
C ASN A 165 15.83 -16.86 8.60
N GLY A 166 17.10 -16.45 8.42
CA GLY A 166 18.13 -17.23 7.70
C GLY A 166 18.02 -17.21 6.17
N LYS A 167 17.09 -16.42 5.60
CA LYS A 167 16.96 -16.21 4.15
C LYS A 167 17.35 -14.79 3.80
N SER A 168 18.10 -14.60 2.69
CA SER A 168 18.33 -13.28 2.12
C SER A 168 17.09 -12.85 1.36
N LEU A 169 16.55 -11.69 1.71
CA LEU A 169 15.36 -11.10 1.09
C LEU A 169 15.65 -9.66 0.70
N PRO A 170 15.22 -9.21 -0.48
CA PRO A 170 15.33 -7.83 -0.90
C PRO A 170 14.33 -6.97 -0.13
N VAL A 171 14.81 -5.94 0.57
CA VAL A 171 14.02 -4.98 1.31
C VAL A 171 14.17 -3.61 0.65
N VAL A 172 13.04 -2.98 0.34
CA VAL A 172 12.99 -1.66 -0.29
C VAL A 172 13.01 -0.58 0.78
N TYR A 173 13.80 0.45 0.54
CA TYR A 173 13.88 1.66 1.36
C TYR A 173 13.78 2.87 0.46
N PHE A 174 12.82 3.75 0.73
CA PHE A 174 12.80 5.09 0.15
C PHE A 174 13.60 6.06 1.03
N GLU A 175 14.14 7.10 0.42
CA GLU A 175 14.70 8.22 1.15
C GLU A 175 13.60 8.91 1.97
N PRO A 176 13.92 9.60 3.07
CA PRO A 176 12.90 10.30 3.86
C PRO A 176 12.16 11.34 3.01
N TYR A 177 10.83 11.29 3.03
CA TYR A 177 9.96 12.31 2.45
C TYR A 177 9.25 13.05 3.58
N ASP A 178 9.51 14.34 3.74
CA ASP A 178 8.96 15.18 4.80
C ASP A 178 9.12 14.58 6.22
N GLY A 179 10.24 13.90 6.45
CA GLY A 179 10.56 13.24 7.73
C GLY A 179 10.02 11.80 7.86
N TYR A 180 9.18 11.33 6.94
CA TYR A 180 8.65 9.97 6.93
C TYR A 180 9.54 9.02 6.13
N VAL A 181 9.77 7.82 6.66
CA VAL A 181 10.56 6.78 5.99
C VAL A 181 9.65 5.66 5.53
N LEU A 182 9.49 5.53 4.20
CA LEU A 182 8.74 4.45 3.58
C LEU A 182 9.69 3.27 3.30
N TRP A 183 9.42 2.10 3.89
CA TRP A 183 10.26 0.92 3.71
C TRP A 183 9.48 -0.40 3.85
N GLY A 184 10.14 -1.52 3.57
CA GLY A 184 9.60 -2.87 3.79
C GLY A 184 8.41 -3.22 2.91
N ALA A 185 7.36 -3.81 3.49
CA ALA A 185 6.18 -4.29 2.78
C ALA A 185 5.46 -3.17 2.02
N THR A 186 5.24 -2.02 2.68
CA THR A 186 4.56 -0.87 2.07
C THR A 186 5.36 -0.30 0.90
N ALA A 187 6.68 -0.16 1.06
CA ALA A 187 7.57 0.27 -0.02
C ALA A 187 7.57 -0.74 -1.19
N ARG A 188 7.54 -2.04 -0.91
CA ARG A 188 7.48 -3.08 -1.94
C ARG A 188 6.18 -3.03 -2.74
N MET A 189 5.04 -2.89 -2.06
CA MET A 189 3.74 -2.72 -2.73
C MET A 189 3.69 -1.43 -3.57
N THR A 190 4.28 -0.35 -3.05
CA THR A 190 4.43 0.92 -3.78
C THR A 190 5.25 0.74 -5.06
N LEU A 191 6.41 0.06 -4.99
CA LEU A 191 7.21 -0.23 -6.19
C LEU A 191 6.46 -1.13 -7.18
N SER A 192 5.75 -2.14 -6.70
CA SER A 192 4.95 -3.01 -7.58
C SER A 192 3.88 -2.21 -8.34
N LEU A 193 3.25 -1.23 -7.68
CA LEU A 193 2.34 -0.31 -8.35
C LEU A 193 3.06 0.55 -9.40
N ILE A 194 4.21 1.14 -9.05
CA ILE A 194 5.00 2.00 -9.94
C ILE A 194 5.45 1.23 -11.18
N ASP A 195 5.98 0.02 -11.00
CA ASP A 195 6.44 -0.84 -12.09
C ASP A 195 5.29 -1.14 -13.06
N LEU A 196 4.12 -1.50 -12.51
CA LEU A 196 2.93 -1.73 -13.30
C LEU A 196 2.46 -0.48 -14.05
N MET A 197 2.51 0.69 -13.39
CA MET A 197 2.13 1.97 -14.00
C MET A 197 3.16 2.48 -15.01
N SER A 198 4.42 2.01 -14.95
CA SER A 198 5.50 2.42 -15.85
C SER A 198 5.61 1.56 -17.11
N THR A 199 5.08 0.34 -17.10
CA THR A 199 5.09 -0.54 -18.27
C THR A 199 4.24 0.06 -19.39
N ASN A 200 4.90 0.48 -20.48
CA ASN A 200 4.20 0.81 -21.74
C ASN A 200 3.55 -0.47 -22.28
N PRO A 201 2.33 -0.38 -22.85
CA PRO A 201 1.65 -1.49 -23.49
C PRO A 201 2.39 -2.04 -24.70
#